data_8b1d7a8e72c082c0baa181f0e686aa21
#
_entry.id   8b1d7a8e72c082c0baa181f0e686aa21
#
_cell.length_a   1.000
_cell.length_b   1.000
_cell.length_c   1.000
_cell.angle_alpha   90.00
_cell.angle_beta   90.00
_cell.angle_gamma   90.00
#
_symmetry.space_group_name_H-M   'P 1'
#
loop_
_entity.id
_entity.type
_entity.pdbx_description
1 polymer ?
#
loop_
_entity_poly.entity_id
_entity_poly.type
_entity_poly.pdbx_seq_one_letter_code
_entity_poly.pdbx_strand_id
1 'polypeptide(L)'
;MLHRTFVILVTLALTSLAFATRPAHSATRTVRQPLRYLAYEYALKQQGKWYCWGGTGPSCYDCSGLVYAAYGNINVWLGRTTYDMLSSGRLVRISHAQARRGDLAFFGTGHVELVDRANITFGAHASGTRIGWAWSNSYRHPTAYYRVEGAG
;
A
#
# COMPACT_ATOMS: atom_id res chain seq x y z
N MET A 1 19.92 -62.71 74.13
CA MET A 1 20.47 -61.46 73.62
C MET A 1 19.83 -61.27 72.19
N LEU A 2 18.83 -60.37 72.10
CA LEU A 2 18.06 -60.14 70.88
C LEU A 2 18.68 -58.97 70.16
N HIS A 3 19.18 -59.20 68.94
CA HIS A 3 19.58 -58.12 68.03
C HIS A 3 18.35 -57.71 67.20
N ARG A 4 17.88 -56.48 67.42
CA ARG A 4 16.83 -55.90 66.60
C ARG A 4 17.50 -55.15 65.42
N THR A 5 17.31 -55.70 64.22
CA THR A 5 17.75 -55.06 62.99
C THR A 5 16.71 -54.00 62.55
N PHE A 6 17.10 -52.74 62.56
CA PHE A 6 16.27 -51.64 62.04
C PHE A 6 16.45 -51.57 60.51
N VAL A 7 15.39 -51.83 59.77
CA VAL A 7 15.34 -51.61 58.34
C VAL A 7 14.82 -50.19 58.09
N ILE A 8 15.68 -49.35 57.60
CA ILE A 8 15.31 -47.96 57.14
C ILE A 8 14.81 -48.03 55.76
N LEU A 9 13.51 -47.84 55.54
CA LEU A 9 12.87 -47.66 54.24
C LEU A 9 13.12 -46.22 53.78
N VAL A 10 13.99 -46.05 52.78
CA VAL A 10 14.18 -44.77 52.09
C VAL A 10 13.16 -44.67 50.94
N THR A 11 12.12 -43.89 51.16
CA THR A 11 11.15 -43.60 50.10
C THR A 11 11.70 -42.47 49.22
N LEU A 12 12.08 -42.82 47.95
CA LEU A 12 12.46 -41.87 46.93
C LEU A 12 11.18 -41.17 46.37
N ALA A 13 10.98 -39.93 46.76
CA ALA A 13 9.93 -39.10 46.16
C ALA A 13 10.40 -38.57 44.79
N LEU A 14 9.90 -39.13 43.71
CA LEU A 14 10.07 -38.61 42.35
C LEU A 14 9.17 -37.38 42.17
N THR A 15 9.74 -36.20 42.30
CA THR A 15 9.07 -34.95 41.92
C THR A 15 9.12 -34.77 40.37
N SER A 16 8.01 -35.08 39.72
CA SER A 16 7.83 -34.82 38.29
C SER A 16 7.73 -33.31 38.07
N LEU A 17 8.79 -32.68 37.53
CA LEU A 17 8.70 -31.30 36.97
C LEU A 17 7.90 -31.36 35.68
N ALA A 18 6.62 -31.02 35.71
CA ALA A 18 5.83 -30.78 34.53
C ALA A 18 6.30 -29.46 33.87
N PHE A 19 7.10 -29.57 32.82
CA PHE A 19 7.37 -28.44 31.93
C PHE A 19 6.07 -28.07 31.20
N ALA A 20 5.39 -27.05 31.66
CA ALA A 20 4.27 -26.44 30.95
C ALA A 20 4.83 -25.75 29.72
N THR A 21 4.78 -26.44 28.58
CA THR A 21 5.04 -25.84 27.26
C THR A 21 3.91 -24.86 26.97
N ARG A 22 4.16 -23.56 27.21
CA ARG A 22 3.29 -22.49 26.74
C ARG A 22 3.22 -22.59 25.21
N PRO A 23 2.03 -22.68 24.61
CA PRO A 23 1.93 -22.57 23.16
C PRO A 23 2.42 -21.18 22.78
N ALA A 24 3.48 -21.12 21.95
CA ALA A 24 3.90 -19.88 21.36
C ALA A 24 2.74 -19.38 20.49
N HIS A 25 1.99 -18.40 20.99
CA HIS A 25 1.05 -17.65 20.16
C HIS A 25 1.90 -16.94 19.11
N SER A 26 1.94 -17.53 17.93
CA SER A 26 2.44 -16.86 16.75
C SER A 26 1.52 -15.67 16.50
N ALA A 27 1.89 -14.51 17.05
CA ALA A 27 1.22 -13.26 16.74
C ALA A 27 1.42 -13.02 15.25
N THR A 28 0.42 -13.35 14.45
CA THR A 28 0.37 -13.01 13.03
C THR A 28 0.48 -11.49 12.94
N ARG A 29 1.69 -11.00 12.68
CA ARG A 29 1.95 -9.58 12.47
C ARG A 29 1.17 -9.17 11.22
N THR A 30 0.00 -8.60 11.41
CA THR A 30 -0.78 -8.02 10.31
C THR A 30 0.06 -6.90 9.72
N VAL A 31 0.67 -7.16 8.57
CA VAL A 31 1.43 -6.14 7.83
C VAL A 31 0.41 -5.15 7.30
N ARG A 32 0.31 -3.99 7.96
CA ARG A 32 -0.55 -2.90 7.52
C ARG A 32 -0.03 -2.41 6.17
N GLN A 33 -0.83 -2.54 5.13
CA GLN A 33 -0.48 -2.06 3.79
C GLN A 33 -0.29 -0.54 3.80
N PRO A 34 0.72 -0.01 3.08
CA PRO A 34 0.87 1.43 2.92
C PRO A 34 -0.38 2.07 2.30
N LEU A 35 -0.77 3.27 2.75
CA LEU A 35 -1.96 3.95 2.27
C LEU A 35 -1.95 4.16 0.74
N ARG A 36 -0.77 4.45 0.15
CA ARG A 36 -0.63 4.55 -1.32
C ARG A 36 -1.04 3.27 -2.05
N TYR A 37 -0.78 2.10 -1.45
CA TYR A 37 -1.20 0.83 -2.02
C TYR A 37 -2.72 0.68 -2.01
N LEU A 38 -3.38 1.08 -0.93
CA LEU A 38 -4.84 1.07 -0.83
C LEU A 38 -5.49 2.03 -1.83
N ALA A 39 -4.88 3.20 -2.05
CA ALA A 39 -5.32 4.12 -3.11
C ALA A 39 -5.19 3.48 -4.50
N TYR A 40 -4.08 2.80 -4.77
CA TYR A 40 -3.88 2.06 -6.02
C TYR A 40 -4.92 0.95 -6.20
N GLU A 41 -5.23 0.19 -5.17
CA GLU A 41 -6.26 -0.86 -5.18
C GLU A 41 -7.67 -0.29 -5.51
N TYR A 42 -7.98 0.90 -5.00
CA TYR A 42 -9.21 1.58 -5.40
C TYR A 42 -9.20 1.93 -6.89
N ALA A 43 -8.09 2.48 -7.38
CA ALA A 43 -7.96 2.84 -8.79
C ALA A 43 -8.08 1.63 -9.71
N LEU A 44 -7.48 0.49 -9.34
CA LEU A 44 -7.60 -0.77 -10.09
C LEU A 44 -9.06 -1.20 -10.30
N LYS A 45 -9.92 -1.02 -9.31
CA LYS A 45 -11.36 -1.33 -9.42
C LYS A 45 -12.08 -0.47 -10.45
N GLN A 46 -11.46 0.61 -10.92
CA GLN A 46 -12.01 1.50 -11.96
C GLN A 46 -11.53 1.12 -13.36
N GLN A 47 -10.70 0.07 -13.49
CA GLN A 47 -10.20 -0.41 -14.79
C GLN A 47 -11.33 -0.61 -15.80
N GLY A 48 -11.07 -0.22 -17.05
CA GLY A 48 -12.01 -0.36 -18.15
C GLY A 48 -13.08 0.71 -18.24
N LYS A 49 -13.26 1.57 -17.21
CA LYS A 49 -14.14 2.73 -17.30
C LYS A 49 -13.58 3.77 -18.26
N TRP A 50 -14.44 4.58 -18.84
CA TRP A 50 -14.03 5.59 -19.81
C TRP A 50 -13.31 6.77 -19.14
N TYR A 51 -12.38 7.35 -19.88
CA TYR A 51 -11.92 8.71 -19.61
C TYR A 51 -13.05 9.70 -19.89
N CYS A 52 -13.23 10.67 -19.03
CA CYS A 52 -14.04 11.86 -19.30
C CYS A 52 -13.45 13.08 -18.61
N TRP A 53 -13.31 14.16 -19.34
CA TRP A 53 -12.78 15.42 -18.79
C TRP A 53 -13.63 15.90 -17.62
N GLY A 54 -12.99 16.28 -16.52
CA GLY A 54 -13.66 16.70 -15.29
C GLY A 54 -14.24 15.56 -14.45
N GLY A 55 -14.13 14.29 -14.89
CA GLY A 55 -14.69 13.13 -14.19
C GLY A 55 -13.94 12.77 -12.93
N THR A 56 -14.72 12.47 -11.85
CA THR A 56 -14.22 11.96 -10.57
C THR A 56 -14.88 10.64 -10.16
N GLY A 57 -15.60 10.01 -11.11
CA GLY A 57 -16.36 8.78 -10.88
C GLY A 57 -17.81 9.01 -10.44
N PRO A 58 -18.57 7.93 -10.23
CA PRO A 58 -18.15 6.53 -10.39
C PRO A 58 -18.16 6.04 -11.85
N SER A 59 -18.79 6.78 -12.79
CA SER A 59 -18.99 6.30 -14.17
C SER A 59 -17.73 6.46 -15.04
N CYS A 60 -17.03 7.57 -14.90
CA CYS A 60 -15.83 7.90 -15.64
C CYS A 60 -14.91 8.85 -14.87
N TYR A 61 -13.67 8.98 -15.30
CA TYR A 61 -12.65 9.76 -14.60
C TYR A 61 -11.75 10.48 -15.60
N ASP A 62 -11.20 11.64 -15.22
CA ASP A 62 -9.97 12.13 -15.82
C ASP A 62 -8.75 11.70 -15.02
N CYS A 63 -7.54 12.09 -15.46
CA CYS A 63 -6.29 11.66 -14.84
C CYS A 63 -6.19 12.02 -13.36
N SER A 64 -6.39 13.29 -13.03
CA SER A 64 -6.34 13.78 -11.65
C SER A 64 -7.59 13.38 -10.85
N GLY A 65 -8.74 13.23 -11.48
CA GLY A 65 -9.97 12.78 -10.85
C GLY A 65 -9.91 11.34 -10.35
N LEU A 66 -9.22 10.46 -11.09
CA LEU A 66 -8.95 9.10 -10.62
C LEU A 66 -8.05 9.10 -9.38
N VAL A 67 -6.98 9.87 -9.39
CA VAL A 67 -6.06 10.03 -8.24
C VAL A 67 -6.79 10.64 -7.05
N TYR A 68 -7.56 11.71 -7.29
CA TYR A 68 -8.38 12.37 -6.27
C TYR A 68 -9.35 11.40 -5.59
N ALA A 69 -10.08 10.61 -6.38
CA ALA A 69 -11.03 9.63 -5.85
C ALA A 69 -10.32 8.47 -5.12
N ALA A 70 -9.18 8.00 -5.66
CA ALA A 70 -8.42 6.91 -5.07
C ALA A 70 -7.87 7.26 -3.69
N TYR A 71 -7.26 8.41 -3.55
CA TYR A 71 -6.75 8.90 -2.27
C TYR A 71 -7.87 9.36 -1.33
N GLY A 72 -8.93 9.99 -1.86
CA GLY A 72 -10.11 10.36 -1.10
C GLY A 72 -10.82 9.16 -0.45
N ASN A 73 -10.83 8.01 -1.12
CA ASN A 73 -11.40 6.76 -0.58
C ASN A 73 -10.70 6.27 0.71
N ILE A 74 -9.49 6.70 0.95
CA ILE A 74 -8.71 6.40 2.16
C ILE A 74 -8.54 7.61 3.07
N ASN A 75 -9.39 8.62 2.93
CA ASN A 75 -9.40 9.88 3.68
C ASN A 75 -8.12 10.72 3.53
N VAL A 76 -7.43 10.59 2.41
CA VAL A 76 -6.29 11.44 2.04
C VAL A 76 -6.71 12.36 0.91
N TRP A 77 -6.97 13.63 1.25
CA TRP A 77 -7.47 14.61 0.31
C TRP A 77 -6.32 15.36 -0.37
N LEU A 78 -6.20 15.14 -1.66
CA LEU A 78 -5.34 15.90 -2.57
C LEU A 78 -6.18 16.94 -3.30
N GLY A 79 -5.56 17.91 -3.94
CA GLY A 79 -6.27 18.85 -4.82
C GLY A 79 -6.97 18.13 -5.98
N ARG A 80 -8.02 18.75 -6.53
CA ARG A 80 -8.81 18.16 -7.63
C ARG A 80 -8.02 18.07 -8.94
N THR A 81 -7.24 19.09 -9.23
CA THR A 81 -6.44 19.16 -10.46
C THR A 81 -4.98 18.80 -10.18
N THR A 82 -4.22 18.53 -11.23
CA THR A 82 -2.77 18.33 -11.12
C THR A 82 -2.06 19.54 -10.51
N TYR A 83 -2.52 20.75 -10.81
CA TYR A 83 -1.97 22.00 -10.24
C TYR A 83 -2.26 22.10 -8.74
N ASP A 84 -3.49 21.81 -8.33
CA ASP A 84 -3.87 21.80 -6.91
C ASP A 84 -3.07 20.75 -6.14
N MET A 85 -2.88 19.55 -6.73
CA MET A 85 -2.07 18.49 -6.13
C MET A 85 -0.63 18.96 -5.89
N LEU A 86 0.01 19.54 -6.92
CA LEU A 86 1.39 20.02 -6.84
C LEU A 86 1.57 21.18 -5.86
N SER A 87 0.56 22.02 -5.66
CA SER A 87 0.57 23.12 -4.71
C SER A 87 0.06 22.78 -3.31
N SER A 88 -0.44 21.56 -3.10
CA SER A 88 -1.08 21.14 -1.84
C SER A 88 -0.14 21.08 -0.62
N GLY A 89 1.18 21.07 -0.83
CA GLY A 89 2.18 20.81 0.21
C GLY A 89 2.20 19.34 0.70
N ARG A 90 1.39 18.46 0.12
CA ARG A 90 1.28 17.05 0.52
C ARG A 90 2.13 16.08 -0.30
N LEU A 91 2.82 16.59 -1.30
CA LEU A 91 3.60 15.76 -2.22
C LEU A 91 5.10 15.90 -1.94
N VAL A 92 5.72 14.80 -1.54
CA VAL A 92 7.17 14.68 -1.39
C VAL A 92 7.76 14.16 -2.68
N ARG A 93 8.65 14.93 -3.30
CA ARG A 93 9.34 14.51 -4.53
C ARG A 93 10.27 13.33 -4.24
N ILE A 94 10.23 12.33 -5.07
CA ILE A 94 11.06 11.12 -4.99
C ILE A 94 11.75 10.86 -6.33
N SER A 95 12.82 10.06 -6.31
CA SER A 95 13.45 9.60 -7.55
C SER A 95 12.63 8.47 -8.19
N HIS A 96 12.83 8.23 -9.49
CA HIS A 96 12.25 7.07 -10.18
C HIS A 96 12.59 5.74 -9.47
N ALA A 97 13.82 5.58 -9.00
CA ALA A 97 14.26 4.37 -8.29
C ALA A 97 13.53 4.16 -6.94
N GLN A 98 13.04 5.23 -6.33
CA GLN A 98 12.28 5.19 -5.08
C GLN A 98 10.78 5.00 -5.31
N ALA A 99 10.29 5.22 -6.52
CA ALA A 99 8.87 5.12 -6.83
C ALA A 99 8.35 3.69 -6.60
N ARG A 100 7.21 3.58 -5.97
CA ARG A 100 6.53 2.34 -5.60
C ARG A 100 5.08 2.41 -6.02
N ARG A 101 4.44 1.27 -6.08
CA ARG A 101 3.01 1.16 -6.41
C ARG A 101 2.17 2.12 -5.58
N GLY A 102 1.35 2.90 -6.29
CA GLY A 102 0.49 3.92 -5.72
C GLY A 102 1.12 5.30 -5.58
N ASP A 103 2.46 5.45 -5.69
CA ASP A 103 3.06 6.78 -5.83
C ASP A 103 2.57 7.45 -7.11
N LEU A 104 2.75 8.76 -7.24
CA LEU A 104 2.26 9.56 -8.35
C LEU A 104 3.36 9.80 -9.38
N ALA A 105 3.04 9.58 -10.63
CA ALA A 105 3.86 9.89 -11.81
C ALA A 105 3.25 11.08 -12.56
N PHE A 106 3.95 12.19 -12.59
CA PHE A 106 3.51 13.39 -13.31
C PHE A 106 4.17 13.48 -14.69
N PHE A 107 3.40 13.84 -15.68
CA PHE A 107 3.83 14.11 -17.07
C PHE A 107 3.68 15.61 -17.33
N GLY A 108 4.71 16.38 -16.99
CA GLY A 108 4.60 17.83 -16.86
C GLY A 108 3.68 18.21 -15.70
N THR A 109 3.01 19.35 -15.83
CA THR A 109 2.04 19.83 -14.84
C THR A 109 0.58 19.50 -15.18
N GLY A 110 0.33 18.98 -16.37
CA GLY A 110 -1.03 18.79 -16.90
C GLY A 110 -1.58 17.37 -16.78
N HIS A 111 -0.75 16.38 -16.41
CA HIS A 111 -1.21 14.99 -16.36
C HIS A 111 -0.54 14.21 -15.23
N VAL A 112 -1.31 13.31 -14.60
CA VAL A 112 -0.86 12.48 -13.48
C VAL A 112 -1.44 11.06 -13.58
N GLU A 113 -0.66 10.07 -13.20
CA GLU A 113 -1.07 8.67 -13.08
C GLU A 113 -0.46 8.02 -11.83
N LEU A 114 -0.99 6.88 -11.45
CA LEU A 114 -0.44 6.08 -10.35
C LEU A 114 0.68 5.19 -10.87
N VAL A 115 1.78 5.11 -10.15
CA VAL A 115 2.84 4.14 -10.44
C VAL A 115 2.30 2.73 -10.15
N ASP A 116 2.47 1.81 -11.10
CA ASP A 116 2.27 0.37 -10.86
C ASP A 116 3.60 -0.28 -10.46
N ARG A 117 4.59 -0.16 -11.32
CA ARG A 117 5.97 -0.61 -11.15
C ARG A 117 6.89 0.19 -12.06
N ALA A 118 8.17 -0.14 -12.06
CA ALA A 118 9.14 0.54 -12.92
C ALA A 118 8.63 0.64 -14.37
N ASN A 119 8.59 1.85 -14.91
CA ASN A 119 8.17 2.17 -16.28
C ASN A 119 6.72 1.81 -16.65
N ILE A 120 5.88 1.45 -15.67
CA ILE A 120 4.45 1.18 -15.89
C ILE A 120 3.64 2.02 -14.93
N THR A 121 2.67 2.73 -15.47
CA THR A 121 1.69 3.52 -14.73
C THR A 121 0.28 2.99 -14.98
N PHE A 122 -0.63 3.34 -14.09
CA PHE A 122 -2.05 3.03 -14.19
C PHE A 122 -2.86 4.32 -14.05
N GLY A 123 -3.75 4.57 -14.98
CA GLY A 123 -4.49 5.84 -14.96
C GLY A 123 -5.58 5.97 -16.01
N ALA A 124 -6.19 7.14 -16.01
CA ALA A 124 -7.09 7.62 -17.04
C ALA A 124 -6.28 8.51 -17.99
N HIS A 125 -5.95 8.01 -19.18
CA HIS A 125 -4.89 8.57 -20.02
C HIS A 125 -5.34 9.78 -20.85
N ALA A 126 -6.41 9.64 -21.63
CA ALA A 126 -6.89 10.66 -22.55
C ALA A 126 -8.32 10.37 -23.00
N SER A 127 -8.98 11.39 -23.61
CA SER A 127 -10.27 11.21 -24.26
C SER A 127 -10.21 10.07 -25.30
N GLY A 128 -11.27 9.27 -25.35
CA GLY A 128 -11.34 8.10 -26.22
C GLY A 128 -10.62 6.86 -25.70
N THR A 129 -10.01 6.91 -24.51
CA THR A 129 -9.35 5.75 -23.88
C THR A 129 -10.10 5.26 -22.65
N ARG A 130 -9.75 4.05 -22.22
CA ARG A 130 -10.21 3.48 -20.97
C ARG A 130 -9.11 3.51 -19.93
N ILE A 131 -9.52 3.57 -18.66
CA ILE A 131 -8.61 3.43 -17.50
C ILE A 131 -7.87 2.10 -17.60
N GLY A 132 -6.56 2.14 -17.47
CA GLY A 132 -5.71 0.97 -17.60
C GLY A 132 -4.24 1.26 -17.38
N TRP A 133 -3.40 0.31 -17.77
CA TRP A 133 -1.95 0.45 -17.73
C TRP A 133 -1.39 1.13 -18.95
N ALA A 134 -0.31 1.86 -18.76
CA ALA A 134 0.49 2.41 -19.84
C ALA A 134 1.98 2.25 -19.56
N TRP A 135 2.75 2.03 -20.64
CA TRP A 135 4.19 1.93 -20.61
C TRP A 135 4.84 3.29 -20.80
N SER A 136 5.85 3.58 -20.01
CA SER A 136 6.74 4.71 -20.27
C SER A 136 7.69 4.36 -21.41
N ASN A 137 7.85 5.29 -22.35
CA ASN A 137 8.75 5.16 -23.50
C ASN A 137 9.38 6.53 -23.80
N SER A 138 10.17 6.65 -24.86
CA SER A 138 10.84 7.90 -25.26
C SER A 138 9.90 9.07 -25.53
N TYR A 139 8.65 8.81 -25.89
CA TYR A 139 7.63 9.84 -26.17
C TYR A 139 6.73 10.12 -24.97
N ARG A 140 6.58 9.14 -24.07
CA ARG A 140 5.71 9.20 -22.92
C ARG A 140 6.47 8.71 -21.68
N HIS A 141 7.07 9.62 -20.95
CA HIS A 141 7.76 9.32 -19.68
C HIS A 141 7.40 10.37 -18.63
N PRO A 142 7.26 9.96 -17.37
CA PRO A 142 7.05 10.90 -16.28
C PRO A 142 8.22 11.85 -16.13
N THR A 143 7.92 13.12 -15.92
CA THR A 143 8.91 14.18 -15.66
C THR A 143 9.24 14.30 -14.17
N ALA A 144 8.38 13.79 -13.30
CA ALA A 144 8.57 13.77 -11.84
C ALA A 144 7.75 12.66 -11.19
N TYR A 145 8.25 12.19 -10.05
CA TYR A 145 7.55 11.25 -9.19
C TYR A 145 7.36 11.86 -7.82
N TYR A 146 6.21 11.57 -7.21
CA TYR A 146 5.88 12.06 -5.88
C TYR A 146 5.24 10.96 -5.03
N ARG A 147 5.56 11.01 -3.75
CA ARG A 147 4.85 10.26 -2.71
C ARG A 147 3.93 11.19 -1.96
N VAL A 148 2.73 10.75 -1.68
CA VAL A 148 1.81 11.49 -0.82
C VAL A 148 2.31 11.36 0.62
N GLU A 149 2.44 12.47 1.32
CA GLU A 149 2.92 12.52 2.71
C GLU A 149 2.02 11.67 3.62
N GLY A 150 2.64 10.86 4.47
CA GLY A 150 1.94 9.93 5.36
C GLY A 150 1.35 8.70 4.67
N ALA A 151 1.55 8.51 3.37
CA ALA A 151 1.06 7.35 2.61
C ALA A 151 2.12 6.25 2.40
N GLY A 152 3.28 6.41 3.03
CA GLY A 152 4.44 5.51 2.92
C GLY A 152 4.36 4.23 3.73
#